data_3c78560ba109adc4edead06d53b79c31
#
_entry.id   3c78560ba109adc4edead06d53b79c31
#
_cell.length_a   1.000
_cell.length_b   1.000
_cell.length_c   1.000
_cell.angle_alpha   90.00
_cell.angle_beta   90.00
_cell.angle_gamma   90.00
#
_symmetry.space_group_name_H-M   'P 1'
#
loop_
_entity.id
_entity.type
_entity.pdbx_description
1 polymer ?
#
loop_
_entity_poly.entity_id
_entity_poly.type
_entity_poly.pdbx_seq_one_letter_code
_entity_poly.pdbx_strand_id
1 'polypeptide(L)'
;PGMPRRFPTTLHLADYTAEEVSQICETVATEKFHKSFEPGLRVRLAKHIKDQLASEIPKQNGGLAVNLTEQACNALAGRIVGLFGTTLQDQRKEAAVLARVLTAADYGILDNTLGSTEAKAAVELEIKTIIGMESGKRFFEEMKGKVAYVEKGGDIKLLQTSLNMRITGSPGTGKTSLARLLFRYLHAIRV
;
A
#
# COMPACT_ATOMS: atom_id res chain seq x y z
N PRO A 1 -47.07 7.82 -20.61
CA PRO A 1 -47.32 8.33 -21.95
C PRO A 1 -47.32 9.85 -21.93
N GLY A 2 -46.25 10.53 -22.50
CA GLY A 2 -46.16 12.00 -22.58
C GLY A 2 -44.79 12.60 -22.30
N MET A 3 -43.87 11.94 -21.58
CA MET A 3 -42.52 12.43 -21.32
C MET A 3 -41.69 12.64 -22.61
N PRO A 4 -41.68 11.74 -23.61
CA PRO A 4 -40.89 11.92 -24.83
C PRO A 4 -41.24 13.16 -25.66
N ARG A 5 -42.52 13.62 -25.58
CA ARG A 5 -42.94 14.82 -26.27
C ARG A 5 -42.50 16.12 -25.60
N ARG A 6 -42.25 16.10 -24.30
CA ARG A 6 -41.80 17.26 -23.51
C ARG A 6 -40.29 17.37 -23.46
N PHE A 7 -39.56 16.24 -23.57
CA PHE A 7 -38.11 16.13 -23.53
C PHE A 7 -37.61 15.43 -24.80
N PRO A 8 -37.54 16.16 -25.92
CA PRO A 8 -37.14 15.55 -27.21
C PRO A 8 -35.65 15.14 -27.26
N THR A 9 -34.85 15.66 -26.33
CA THR A 9 -33.41 15.36 -26.29
C THR A 9 -33.11 14.48 -25.13
N THR A 10 -32.55 13.32 -25.40
CA THR A 10 -32.03 12.38 -24.38
C THR A 10 -30.52 12.31 -24.52
N LEU A 11 -29.81 12.62 -23.44
CA LEU A 11 -28.36 12.48 -23.36
C LEU A 11 -28.07 11.20 -22.55
N HIS A 12 -27.26 10.33 -23.10
CA HIS A 12 -26.79 9.15 -22.44
C HIS A 12 -25.35 9.35 -22.01
N LEU A 13 -25.08 9.29 -20.71
CA LEU A 13 -23.75 9.35 -20.14
C LEU A 13 -23.24 7.92 -19.97
N ALA A 14 -22.10 7.61 -20.56
CA ALA A 14 -21.43 6.32 -20.37
C ALA A 14 -20.76 6.25 -19.01
N ASP A 15 -20.51 5.03 -18.52
CA ASP A 15 -19.70 4.83 -17.33
C ASP A 15 -18.26 5.28 -17.56
N TYR A 16 -17.61 5.74 -16.51
CA TYR A 16 -16.21 6.16 -16.57
C TYR A 16 -15.28 4.96 -16.81
N THR A 17 -14.16 5.23 -17.46
CA THR A 17 -13.04 4.31 -17.54
C THR A 17 -12.19 4.38 -16.26
N ALA A 18 -11.33 3.37 -16.04
CA ALA A 18 -10.42 3.36 -14.89
C ALA A 18 -9.45 4.57 -14.91
N GLU A 19 -9.03 4.97 -16.11
CA GLU A 19 -8.19 6.14 -16.34
C GLU A 19 -8.91 7.44 -15.94
N GLU A 20 -10.17 7.59 -16.34
CA GLU A 20 -10.99 8.75 -15.96
C GLU A 20 -11.27 8.79 -14.47
N VAL A 21 -11.59 7.64 -13.85
CA VAL A 21 -11.76 7.56 -12.39
C VAL A 21 -10.49 7.97 -11.67
N SER A 22 -9.30 7.54 -12.13
CA SER A 22 -8.02 7.94 -11.53
C SER A 22 -7.75 9.45 -11.68
N GLN A 23 -8.17 10.04 -12.77
CA GLN A 23 -8.07 11.49 -13.01
C GLN A 23 -9.01 12.26 -12.09
N ILE A 24 -10.22 11.75 -11.88
CA ILE A 24 -11.18 12.33 -10.92
C ILE A 24 -10.62 12.25 -9.50
N CYS A 25 -9.97 11.13 -9.11
CA CYS A 25 -9.29 11.01 -7.82
C CYS A 25 -8.24 12.13 -7.62
N GLU A 26 -7.42 12.40 -8.63
CA GLU A 26 -6.41 13.47 -8.59
C GLU A 26 -7.05 14.85 -8.43
N THR A 27 -8.12 15.12 -9.19
CA THR A 27 -8.88 16.36 -9.08
C THR A 27 -9.50 16.53 -7.69
N VAL A 28 -10.16 15.50 -7.18
CA VAL A 28 -10.76 15.49 -5.83
C VAL A 28 -9.69 15.68 -4.74
N ALA A 29 -8.54 15.01 -4.87
CA ALA A 29 -7.43 15.17 -3.95
C ALA A 29 -6.94 16.63 -3.90
N THR A 30 -6.81 17.27 -5.06
CA THR A 30 -6.29 18.64 -5.18
C THR A 30 -7.32 19.67 -4.72
N GLU A 31 -8.55 19.60 -5.23
CA GLU A 31 -9.56 20.64 -5.01
C GLU A 31 -10.26 20.52 -3.65
N LYS A 32 -10.61 19.30 -3.23
CA LYS A 32 -11.36 19.07 -1.98
C LYS A 32 -10.44 18.90 -0.77
N PHE A 33 -9.32 18.19 -0.93
CA PHE A 33 -8.45 17.82 0.20
C PHE A 33 -7.12 18.58 0.22
N HIS A 34 -6.82 19.40 -0.77
CA HIS A 34 -5.57 20.15 -0.90
C HIS A 34 -4.32 19.24 -0.79
N LYS A 35 -4.41 18.08 -1.44
CA LYS A 35 -3.34 17.09 -1.52
C LYS A 35 -2.85 16.96 -2.94
N SER A 36 -1.57 16.64 -3.11
CA SER A 36 -0.98 16.30 -4.40
C SER A 36 -0.71 14.81 -4.49
N PHE A 37 -0.64 14.29 -5.69
CA PHE A 37 -0.21 12.93 -5.96
C PHE A 37 1.31 12.84 -6.02
N GLU A 38 1.87 11.73 -5.52
CA GLU A 38 3.27 11.42 -5.82
C GLU A 38 3.47 11.17 -7.31
N PRO A 39 4.67 11.38 -7.87
CA PRO A 39 4.93 11.16 -9.28
C PRO A 39 4.56 9.74 -9.73
N GLY A 40 3.77 9.65 -10.82
CA GLY A 40 3.32 8.37 -11.39
C GLY A 40 2.16 7.67 -10.66
N LEU A 41 1.65 8.21 -9.55
CA LEU A 41 0.54 7.61 -8.81
C LEU A 41 -0.71 7.44 -9.68
N ARG A 42 -1.05 8.42 -10.50
CA ARG A 42 -2.25 8.35 -11.38
C ARG A 42 -2.26 7.11 -12.26
N VAL A 43 -1.13 6.79 -12.89
CA VAL A 43 -1.02 5.61 -13.77
C VAL A 43 -1.15 4.31 -12.98
N ARG A 44 -0.52 4.23 -11.80
CA ARG A 44 -0.62 3.07 -10.90
C ARG A 44 -2.03 2.90 -10.38
N LEU A 45 -2.69 3.99 -10.02
CA LEU A 45 -4.07 4.00 -9.54
C LEU A 45 -5.04 3.55 -10.64
N ALA A 46 -4.88 4.04 -11.88
CA ALA A 46 -5.68 3.59 -13.02
C ALA A 46 -5.55 2.07 -13.24
N LYS A 47 -4.33 1.56 -13.19
CA LYS A 47 -4.08 0.11 -13.28
C LYS A 47 -4.75 -0.65 -12.15
N HIS A 48 -4.59 -0.20 -10.91
CA HIS A 48 -5.22 -0.82 -9.74
C HIS A 48 -6.76 -0.85 -9.85
N ILE A 49 -7.36 0.27 -10.23
CA ILE A 49 -8.82 0.36 -10.45
C ILE A 49 -9.26 -0.63 -11.52
N LYS A 50 -8.53 -0.71 -12.63
CA LYS A 50 -8.82 -1.64 -13.73
C LYS A 50 -8.73 -3.10 -13.29
N ASP A 51 -7.70 -3.46 -12.51
CA ASP A 51 -7.42 -4.84 -12.13
C ASP A 51 -8.29 -5.32 -10.95
N GLN A 52 -8.62 -4.43 -10.00
CA GLN A 52 -9.27 -4.81 -8.74
C GLN A 52 -10.69 -4.26 -8.57
N LEU A 53 -11.00 -3.12 -9.17
CA LEU A 53 -12.22 -2.37 -8.91
C LEU A 53 -13.09 -2.14 -10.17
N ALA A 54 -12.78 -2.80 -11.28
CA ALA A 54 -13.51 -2.64 -12.54
C ALA A 54 -15.03 -2.87 -12.38
N SER A 55 -15.44 -3.82 -11.54
CA SER A 55 -16.86 -4.14 -11.28
C SER A 55 -17.58 -3.07 -10.45
N GLU A 56 -16.84 -2.20 -9.76
CA GLU A 56 -17.40 -1.15 -8.92
C GLU A 56 -17.66 0.16 -9.72
N ILE A 57 -16.98 0.35 -10.84
CA ILE A 57 -17.13 1.55 -11.67
C ILE A 57 -18.60 1.76 -12.09
N PRO A 58 -19.30 0.77 -12.69
CA PRO A 58 -20.69 0.97 -13.12
C PRO A 58 -21.67 1.25 -11.98
N LYS A 59 -21.33 0.82 -10.75
CA LYS A 59 -22.18 1.00 -9.58
C LYS A 59 -22.04 2.39 -8.95
N GLN A 60 -20.84 2.96 -8.99
CA GLN A 60 -20.51 4.17 -8.24
C GLN A 60 -20.00 5.31 -9.11
N ASN A 61 -19.43 5.01 -10.28
CA ASN A 61 -18.86 5.99 -11.21
C ASN A 61 -17.96 7.04 -10.49
N GLY A 62 -18.26 8.33 -10.62
CA GLY A 62 -17.52 9.39 -9.93
C GLY A 62 -17.52 9.29 -8.41
N GLY A 63 -18.53 8.67 -7.80
CA GLY A 63 -18.58 8.39 -6.36
C GLY A 63 -17.47 7.45 -5.90
N LEU A 64 -17.06 6.49 -6.74
CA LEU A 64 -15.92 5.62 -6.46
C LEU A 64 -14.63 6.44 -6.26
N ALA A 65 -14.38 7.42 -7.12
CA ALA A 65 -13.21 8.28 -7.01
C ALA A 65 -13.19 9.09 -5.70
N VAL A 66 -14.35 9.62 -5.28
CA VAL A 66 -14.47 10.37 -4.02
C VAL A 66 -14.19 9.45 -2.84
N ASN A 67 -14.81 8.27 -2.80
CA ASN A 67 -14.65 7.29 -1.72
C ASN A 67 -13.19 6.82 -1.60
N LEU A 68 -12.55 6.48 -2.72
CA LEU A 68 -11.13 6.07 -2.74
C LEU A 68 -10.21 7.17 -2.22
N THR A 69 -10.47 8.43 -2.61
CA THR A 69 -9.64 9.56 -2.18
C THR A 69 -9.85 9.88 -0.70
N GLU A 70 -11.07 9.77 -0.19
CA GLU A 70 -11.34 9.91 1.26
C GLU A 70 -10.64 8.83 2.09
N GLN A 71 -10.70 7.59 1.65
CA GLN A 71 -9.97 6.48 2.30
C GLN A 71 -8.46 6.71 2.27
N ALA A 72 -7.92 7.15 1.14
CA ALA A 72 -6.50 7.47 1.01
C ALA A 72 -6.07 8.62 1.93
N CYS A 73 -6.90 9.66 2.09
CA CYS A 73 -6.63 10.74 3.04
C CYS A 73 -6.64 10.26 4.50
N ASN A 74 -7.52 9.33 4.85
CA ASN A 74 -7.54 8.71 6.18
C ASN A 74 -6.30 7.84 6.41
N ALA A 75 -5.89 7.07 5.41
CA ALA A 75 -4.66 6.26 5.46
C ALA A 75 -3.42 7.15 5.60
N LEU A 76 -3.35 8.26 4.84
CA LEU A 76 -2.30 9.27 4.98
C LEU A 76 -2.22 9.81 6.41
N ALA A 77 -3.36 10.16 7.02
CA ALA A 77 -3.39 10.65 8.40
C ALA A 77 -2.83 9.60 9.38
N GLY A 78 -3.23 8.34 9.23
CA GLY A 78 -2.70 7.22 10.01
C GLY A 78 -1.19 7.04 9.82
N ARG A 79 -0.69 7.14 8.59
CA ARG A 79 0.73 7.05 8.25
C ARG A 79 1.54 8.16 8.91
N ILE A 80 1.07 9.40 8.86
CA ILE A 80 1.74 10.53 9.49
C ILE A 80 1.79 10.37 11.01
N VAL A 81 0.70 9.97 11.64
CA VAL A 81 0.67 9.70 13.09
C VAL A 81 1.63 8.56 13.45
N GLY A 82 1.69 7.50 12.64
CA GLY A 82 2.61 6.39 12.86
C GLY A 82 4.09 6.76 12.74
N LEU A 83 4.43 7.68 11.82
CA LEU A 83 5.81 8.12 11.61
C LEU A 83 6.31 9.09 12.69
N PHE A 84 5.48 10.05 13.09
CA PHE A 84 5.91 11.18 13.92
C PHE A 84 5.36 11.14 15.36
N GLY A 85 4.41 10.25 15.66
CA GLY A 85 3.76 10.22 16.96
C GLY A 85 3.06 11.55 17.30
N THR A 86 2.78 11.76 18.59
CA THR A 86 2.11 12.98 19.07
C THR A 86 3.06 14.06 19.63
N THR A 87 4.37 13.83 19.66
CA THR A 87 5.22 14.50 20.66
C THR A 87 6.35 15.42 20.15
N LEU A 88 6.64 15.61 18.85
CA LEU A 88 7.85 16.33 18.44
C LEU A 88 7.57 17.63 17.68
N GLN A 89 7.88 18.77 18.32
CA GLN A 89 7.74 20.11 17.72
C GLN A 89 8.69 20.33 16.52
N ASP A 90 9.88 19.73 16.53
CA ASP A 90 10.88 19.92 15.47
C ASP A 90 10.55 19.18 14.17
N GLN A 91 9.79 18.09 14.24
CA GLN A 91 9.38 17.30 13.06
C GLN A 91 8.08 17.79 12.39
N ARG A 92 7.44 18.84 12.93
CA ARG A 92 6.18 19.37 12.37
C ARG A 92 6.31 19.86 10.93
N LYS A 93 7.45 20.38 10.54
CA LYS A 93 7.68 20.88 9.17
C LYS A 93 7.77 19.72 8.17
N GLU A 94 8.48 18.67 8.50
CA GLU A 94 8.57 17.46 7.66
C GLU A 94 7.22 16.74 7.59
N ALA A 95 6.56 16.56 8.73
CA ALA A 95 5.21 16.00 8.78
C ALA A 95 4.22 16.80 7.93
N ALA A 96 4.29 18.14 7.95
CA ALA A 96 3.41 18.99 7.15
C ALA A 96 3.65 18.86 5.64
N VAL A 97 4.90 18.64 5.20
CA VAL A 97 5.23 18.39 3.80
C VAL A 97 4.72 17.02 3.38
N LEU A 98 5.02 15.98 4.15
CA LEU A 98 4.57 14.60 3.87
C LEU A 98 3.05 14.45 3.93
N ALA A 99 2.37 15.23 4.81
CA ALA A 99 0.92 15.25 4.92
C ALA A 99 0.21 15.87 3.71
N ARG A 100 0.94 16.46 2.76
CA ARG A 100 0.36 17.01 1.53
C ARG A 100 0.41 16.06 0.34
N VAL A 101 1.16 14.96 0.43
CA VAL A 101 1.39 14.05 -0.69
C VAL A 101 0.74 12.69 -0.42
N LEU A 102 -0.21 12.33 -1.28
CA LEU A 102 -0.80 11.01 -1.33
C LEU A 102 0.12 10.07 -2.12
N THR A 103 0.33 8.89 -1.57
CA THR A 103 1.19 7.85 -2.14
C THR A 103 0.38 6.63 -2.57
N ALA A 104 0.97 5.73 -3.33
CA ALA A 104 0.34 4.47 -3.70
C ALA A 104 -0.10 3.65 -2.47
N ALA A 105 0.68 3.66 -1.41
CA ALA A 105 0.35 2.97 -0.17
C ALA A 105 -0.93 3.52 0.49
N ASP A 106 -1.20 4.82 0.39
CA ASP A 106 -2.40 5.44 0.94
C ASP A 106 -3.68 4.98 0.20
N TYR A 107 -3.56 4.61 -1.09
CA TYR A 107 -4.63 3.98 -1.89
C TYR A 107 -4.67 2.45 -1.76
N GLY A 108 -3.89 1.85 -0.86
CA GLY A 108 -3.81 0.40 -0.72
C GLY A 108 -3.10 -0.29 -1.89
N ILE A 109 -2.44 0.47 -2.76
CA ILE A 109 -1.65 -0.07 -3.86
C ILE A 109 -0.33 -0.53 -3.28
N LEU A 110 -0.21 -1.83 -3.13
CA LEU A 110 1.06 -2.46 -2.76
C LEU A 110 1.94 -2.43 -4.01
N ASP A 111 2.88 -1.50 -4.04
CA ASP A 111 3.93 -1.54 -5.05
C ASP A 111 4.82 -2.76 -4.77
N ASN A 112 4.57 -3.84 -5.51
CA ASN A 112 5.44 -5.02 -5.50
C ASN A 112 6.88 -4.70 -6.00
N THR A 113 7.13 -3.45 -6.44
CA THR A 113 8.42 -2.97 -6.93
C THR A 113 9.18 -2.09 -5.94
N LEU A 114 8.59 -1.72 -4.78
CA LEU A 114 9.18 -0.74 -3.85
C LEU A 114 9.27 -1.21 -2.39
N GLY A 115 9.49 -2.46 -2.15
CA GLY A 115 10.41 -2.79 -1.07
C GLY A 115 11.79 -2.40 -1.61
N SER A 116 12.46 -1.39 -1.01
CA SER A 116 13.74 -0.97 -1.58
C SER A 116 14.61 -2.22 -1.68
N THR A 117 15.04 -2.55 -2.90
CA THR A 117 15.94 -3.68 -3.14
C THR A 117 17.16 -3.58 -2.22
N GLU A 118 17.53 -2.34 -1.88
CA GLU A 118 18.57 -1.99 -0.92
C GLU A 118 18.21 -2.36 0.52
N ALA A 119 16.99 -2.08 0.99
CA ALA A 119 16.58 -2.46 2.35
C ALA A 119 16.44 -3.98 2.50
N LYS A 120 15.93 -4.67 1.48
CA LYS A 120 15.90 -6.15 1.44
C LYS A 120 17.33 -6.70 1.47
N ALA A 121 18.22 -6.21 0.60
CA ALA A 121 19.61 -6.64 0.51
C ALA A 121 20.39 -6.37 1.81
N ALA A 122 20.16 -5.23 2.46
CA ALA A 122 20.79 -4.90 3.74
C ALA A 122 20.40 -5.88 4.84
N VAL A 123 19.10 -6.21 4.97
CA VAL A 123 18.62 -7.19 5.96
C VAL A 123 19.13 -8.59 5.62
N GLU A 124 19.16 -9.00 4.36
CA GLU A 124 19.70 -10.28 3.92
C GLU A 124 21.19 -10.42 4.22
N LEU A 125 21.96 -9.35 4.05
CA LEU A 125 23.38 -9.35 4.39
C LEU A 125 23.57 -9.48 5.90
N GLU A 126 22.79 -8.74 6.69
CA GLU A 126 22.84 -8.79 8.15
C GLU A 126 22.52 -10.22 8.67
N ILE A 127 21.54 -10.91 8.08
CA ILE A 127 21.20 -12.30 8.44
C ILE A 127 22.34 -13.27 8.11
N LYS A 128 23.00 -13.08 6.97
CA LYS A 128 24.16 -13.94 6.59
C LYS A 128 25.33 -13.76 7.53
N THR A 129 25.52 -12.56 8.11
CA THR A 129 26.60 -12.26 9.05
C THR A 129 26.34 -12.77 10.48
N ILE A 130 25.10 -13.14 10.81
CA ILE A 130 24.77 -13.69 12.13
C ILE A 130 25.50 -15.02 12.35
N ILE A 131 26.19 -15.11 13.48
CA ILE A 131 26.86 -16.36 13.90
C ILE A 131 25.83 -17.31 14.51
N GLY A 132 25.75 -18.55 14.02
CA GLY A 132 24.81 -19.56 14.50
C GLY A 132 23.37 -19.29 14.00
N MET A 133 22.37 -19.68 14.79
CA MET A 133 20.94 -19.56 14.48
C MET A 133 20.50 -20.24 13.17
N GLU A 134 21.02 -21.42 12.88
CA GLU A 134 20.77 -22.13 11.59
C GLU A 134 19.28 -22.37 11.31
N SER A 135 18.47 -22.64 12.34
CA SER A 135 17.01 -22.76 12.20
C SER A 135 16.35 -21.43 11.81
N GLY A 136 16.83 -20.30 12.34
CA GLY A 136 16.37 -18.96 11.99
C GLY A 136 16.75 -18.59 10.56
N LYS A 137 17.97 -18.91 10.13
CA LYS A 137 18.44 -18.68 8.76
C LYS A 137 17.63 -19.50 7.75
N ARG A 138 17.37 -20.78 8.04
CA ARG A 138 16.54 -21.66 7.20
C ARG A 138 15.13 -21.10 7.06
N PHE A 139 14.52 -20.70 8.17
CA PHE A 139 13.20 -20.06 8.15
C PHE A 139 13.18 -18.79 7.28
N PHE A 140 14.26 -18.01 7.33
CA PHE A 140 14.39 -16.81 6.52
C PHE A 140 14.46 -17.12 5.02
N GLU A 141 15.21 -18.15 4.62
CA GLU A 141 15.27 -18.59 3.23
C GLU A 141 13.91 -19.15 2.73
N GLU A 142 13.19 -19.87 3.59
CA GLU A 142 11.82 -20.31 3.26
C GLU A 142 10.87 -19.13 3.08
N MET A 143 10.98 -18.11 3.94
CA MET A 143 10.19 -16.88 3.82
C MET A 143 10.51 -16.13 2.53
N LYS A 144 11.78 -16.02 2.16
CA LYS A 144 12.18 -15.42 0.86
C LYS A 144 11.56 -16.16 -0.32
N GLY A 145 11.53 -17.47 -0.29
CA GLY A 145 10.88 -18.29 -1.31
C GLY A 145 9.39 -17.97 -1.45
N LYS A 146 8.68 -17.84 -0.32
CA LYS A 146 7.25 -17.49 -0.29
C LYS A 146 7.01 -16.07 -0.80
N VAL A 147 7.85 -15.12 -0.40
CA VAL A 147 7.78 -13.73 -0.89
C VAL A 147 7.97 -13.69 -2.42
N ALA A 148 9.00 -14.37 -2.94
CA ALA A 148 9.26 -14.43 -4.37
C ALA A 148 8.10 -15.09 -5.15
N TYR A 149 7.43 -16.08 -4.54
CA TYR A 149 6.25 -16.70 -5.14
C TYR A 149 5.06 -15.72 -5.21
N VAL A 150 4.81 -14.96 -4.14
CA VAL A 150 3.73 -13.94 -4.10
C VAL A 150 4.04 -12.78 -5.06
N GLU A 151 5.30 -12.35 -5.14
CA GLU A 151 5.74 -11.32 -6.12
C GLU A 151 5.49 -11.74 -7.59
N LYS A 152 5.47 -13.05 -7.86
CA LYS A 152 5.13 -13.62 -9.18
C LYS A 152 3.64 -13.85 -9.40
N GLY A 153 2.78 -13.36 -8.50
CA GLY A 153 1.32 -13.48 -8.59
C GLY A 153 0.72 -14.65 -7.80
N GLY A 154 1.47 -15.26 -6.90
CA GLY A 154 0.98 -16.30 -5.99
C GLY A 154 0.07 -15.77 -4.88
N ASP A 155 -0.62 -16.68 -4.18
CA ASP A 155 -1.59 -16.32 -3.13
C ASP A 155 -0.90 -15.71 -1.89
N ILE A 156 -1.26 -14.49 -1.54
CA ILE A 156 -0.77 -13.75 -0.36
C ILE A 156 -1.11 -14.45 0.97
N LYS A 157 -2.14 -15.30 1.00
CA LYS A 157 -2.52 -16.07 2.20
C LYS A 157 -1.39 -16.97 2.71
N LEU A 158 -0.51 -17.42 1.81
CA LEU A 158 0.68 -18.21 2.17
C LEU A 158 1.64 -17.43 3.08
N LEU A 159 1.78 -16.12 2.87
CA LEU A 159 2.57 -15.26 3.75
C LEU A 159 1.88 -15.03 5.09
N GLN A 160 0.60 -14.69 5.08
CA GLN A 160 -0.19 -14.43 6.29
C GLN A 160 -0.19 -15.60 7.26
N THR A 161 -0.36 -16.83 6.76
CA THR A 161 -0.30 -18.06 7.57
C THR A 161 1.09 -18.27 8.19
N SER A 162 2.14 -17.83 7.50
CA SER A 162 3.54 -18.00 7.95
C SER A 162 3.97 -16.97 9.00
N LEU A 163 3.18 -15.90 9.23
CA LEU A 163 3.49 -14.87 10.23
C LEU A 163 3.11 -15.27 11.66
N ASN A 164 2.23 -16.24 11.82
CA ASN A 164 1.88 -16.79 13.14
C ASN A 164 2.98 -17.76 13.62
N MET A 165 4.02 -17.22 14.28
CA MET A 165 5.16 -18.01 14.73
C MET A 165 5.46 -17.83 16.20
N ARG A 166 6.05 -18.86 16.80
CA ARG A 166 6.59 -18.83 18.15
C ARG A 166 8.09 -19.11 18.12
N ILE A 167 8.89 -18.16 18.60
CA ILE A 167 10.35 -18.29 18.69
C ILE A 167 10.70 -18.77 20.11
N THR A 168 11.29 -19.95 20.22
CA THR A 168 11.71 -20.57 21.51
C THR A 168 13.21 -20.75 21.54
N GLY A 169 13.77 -20.82 22.73
CA GLY A 169 15.20 -21.04 22.95
C GLY A 169 15.65 -20.52 24.33
N SER A 170 16.85 -20.87 24.76
CA SER A 170 17.45 -20.44 26.03
C SER A 170 17.67 -18.91 26.08
N PRO A 171 17.78 -18.29 27.26
CA PRO A 171 18.17 -16.87 27.36
C PRO A 171 19.48 -16.61 26.63
N GLY A 172 19.60 -15.42 25.98
CA GLY A 172 20.80 -15.03 25.25
C GLY A 172 20.96 -15.61 23.85
N THR A 173 20.07 -16.46 23.33
CA THR A 173 20.18 -17.09 22.00
C THR A 173 19.73 -16.19 20.84
N GLY A 174 19.56 -14.88 21.05
CA GLY A 174 19.25 -13.93 19.99
C GLY A 174 17.81 -13.94 19.46
N LYS A 175 16.83 -14.51 20.19
CA LYS A 175 15.42 -14.55 19.80
C LYS A 175 14.84 -13.19 19.42
N THR A 176 15.11 -12.19 20.24
CA THR A 176 14.64 -10.82 20.01
C THR A 176 15.31 -10.19 18.79
N SER A 177 16.60 -10.48 18.56
CA SER A 177 17.34 -10.00 17.39
C SER A 177 16.78 -10.61 16.12
N LEU A 178 16.51 -11.91 16.11
CA LEU A 178 15.87 -12.60 14.98
C LEU A 178 14.47 -12.03 14.69
N ALA A 179 13.66 -11.81 15.73
CA ALA A 179 12.32 -11.23 15.58
C ALA A 179 12.38 -9.82 14.98
N ARG A 180 13.34 -8.97 15.42
CA ARG A 180 13.55 -7.62 14.87
C ARG A 180 13.98 -7.66 13.40
N LEU A 181 14.88 -8.56 13.03
CA LEU A 181 15.33 -8.73 11.65
C LEU A 181 14.20 -9.20 10.76
N LEU A 182 13.41 -10.15 11.20
CA LEU A 182 12.23 -10.61 10.50
C LEU A 182 11.22 -9.48 10.30
N PHE A 183 10.94 -8.71 11.34
CA PHE A 183 10.06 -7.55 11.24
C PHE A 183 10.59 -6.52 10.23
N ARG A 184 11.89 -6.20 10.25
CA ARG A 184 12.52 -5.29 9.28
C ARG A 184 12.42 -5.82 7.86
N TYR A 185 12.59 -7.13 7.67
CA TYR A 185 12.43 -7.76 6.36
C TYR A 185 10.99 -7.66 5.86
N LEU A 186 10.02 -8.04 6.69
CA LEU A 186 8.59 -7.96 6.36
C LEU A 186 8.18 -6.52 6.06
N HIS A 187 8.64 -5.57 6.84
CA HIS A 187 8.41 -4.15 6.59
C HIS A 187 9.06 -3.69 5.27
N ALA A 188 10.26 -4.18 4.94
CA ALA A 188 10.92 -3.87 3.68
C ALA A 188 10.20 -4.44 2.45
N ILE A 189 9.47 -5.55 2.60
CA ILE A 189 8.63 -6.15 1.56
C ILE A 189 7.16 -5.68 1.62
N ARG A 190 6.84 -4.81 2.59
CA ARG A 190 5.50 -4.24 2.81
C ARG A 190 4.37 -5.28 2.95
N VAL A 191 4.64 -6.36 3.66
CA VAL A 191 3.64 -7.35 4.10
C VAL A 191 3.12 -6.98 5.48
#